data_972290d776ee3a2eec9d438a4bc9840e
#
_entry.id   972290d776ee3a2eec9d438a4bc9840e
#
_cell.length_a   1.000
_cell.length_b   1.000
_cell.length_c   1.000
_cell.angle_alpha   90.00
_cell.angle_beta   90.00
_cell.angle_gamma   90.00
#
_symmetry.space_group_name_H-M   'P 1'
#
loop_
_entity.id
_entity.type
_entity.pdbx_description
1 polymer ?
#
loop_
_entity_poly.entity_id
_entity_poly.type
_entity_poly.pdbx_seq_one_letter_code
_entity_poly.pdbx_strand_id
1 'polypeptide(L)'
;GTLTYEAVHQLSFVDMGQTTCIGIGGDPIIGTTFTDLLSLFKDDPETEGIVMIGEIGGTAEEEAAEWIQENNFSKPVVAFIAGQTAPPGRRMGHAGAIISGGKGTAADKIKSLRSAGITVCDSPAEIGISMKTLLNEHITA
;
A
#
# COMPACT_ATOMS: atom_id res chain seq x y z
N GLY A 1 -4.36 7.85 8.71
CA GLY A 1 -5.28 7.28 9.61
C GLY A 1 -6.63 6.85 9.09
N THR A 2 -7.40 7.69 8.41
CA THR A 2 -8.79 7.35 8.04
C THR A 2 -8.88 6.12 7.13
N LEU A 3 -8.06 6.03 6.10
CA LEU A 3 -8.05 4.87 5.20
C LEU A 3 -7.53 3.60 5.89
N THR A 4 -6.65 3.73 6.86
CA THR A 4 -6.19 2.59 7.67
C THR A 4 -7.37 1.97 8.44
N TYR A 5 -8.20 2.77 9.09
CA TYR A 5 -9.40 2.29 9.79
C TYR A 5 -10.43 1.71 8.83
N GLU A 6 -10.60 2.31 7.66
CA GLU A 6 -11.49 1.78 6.63
C GLU A 6 -11.03 0.40 6.15
N ALA A 7 -9.74 0.22 5.90
CA ALA A 7 -9.17 -1.08 5.54
C ALA A 7 -9.40 -2.14 6.63
N VAL A 8 -9.14 -1.79 7.90
CA VAL A 8 -9.41 -2.67 9.04
C VAL A 8 -10.89 -3.07 9.11
N HIS A 9 -11.79 -2.11 8.93
CA HIS A 9 -13.24 -2.38 8.89
C HIS A 9 -13.59 -3.37 7.78
N GLN A 10 -13.12 -3.15 6.56
CA GLN A 10 -13.39 -4.02 5.42
C GLN A 10 -12.83 -5.43 5.62
N LEU A 11 -11.61 -5.56 6.13
CA LEU A 11 -11.01 -6.85 6.44
C LEU A 11 -11.83 -7.61 7.48
N SER A 12 -12.21 -6.94 8.58
CA SER A 12 -13.06 -7.53 9.61
C SER A 12 -14.44 -7.94 9.08
N PHE A 13 -15.01 -7.15 8.17
CA PHE A 13 -16.29 -7.45 7.53
C PHE A 13 -16.27 -8.71 6.66
N VAL A 14 -15.10 -9.06 6.12
CA VAL A 14 -14.88 -10.30 5.35
C VAL A 14 -14.23 -11.42 6.16
N ASP A 15 -14.33 -11.35 7.49
CA ASP A 15 -13.83 -12.33 8.46
C ASP A 15 -12.30 -12.51 8.43
N MET A 16 -11.57 -11.42 8.23
CA MET A 16 -10.10 -11.39 8.26
C MET A 16 -9.61 -10.54 9.43
N GLY A 17 -8.74 -11.12 10.25
CA GLY A 17 -8.07 -10.41 11.34
C GLY A 17 -6.85 -9.61 10.86
N GLN A 18 -6.31 -8.79 11.76
CA GLN A 18 -5.06 -8.08 11.55
C GLN A 18 -4.05 -8.49 12.62
N THR A 19 -2.85 -8.87 12.21
CA THR A 19 -1.72 -9.09 13.13
C THR A 19 -1.17 -7.76 13.61
N THR A 20 -1.10 -6.79 12.72
CA THR A 20 -0.48 -5.49 12.95
C THR A 20 -1.15 -4.42 12.10
N CYS A 21 -1.29 -3.22 12.66
CA CYS A 21 -1.85 -2.07 11.97
C CYS A 21 -0.95 -0.86 12.28
N ILE A 22 -0.32 -0.27 11.25
CA ILE A 22 0.68 0.79 11.41
C ILE A 22 0.35 1.97 10.51
N GLY A 23 0.32 3.18 11.08
CA GLY A 23 0.29 4.43 10.34
C GLY A 23 1.68 5.04 10.29
N ILE A 24 2.23 5.22 9.10
CA ILE A 24 3.58 5.79 8.91
C ILE A 24 3.58 7.31 8.74
N GLY A 25 2.42 7.90 8.51
CA GLY A 25 2.26 9.35 8.31
C GLY A 25 2.49 9.78 6.85
N GLY A 26 2.31 11.07 6.61
CA GLY A 26 2.39 11.69 5.27
C GLY A 26 3.33 12.91 5.22
N ASP A 27 4.31 12.97 6.11
CA ASP A 27 5.35 14.01 6.10
C ASP A 27 6.45 13.65 5.10
N PRO A 28 7.18 14.64 4.56
CA PRO A 28 8.32 14.39 3.67
C PRO A 28 9.45 13.59 4.32
N ILE A 29 9.57 13.69 5.64
CA ILE A 29 10.54 12.93 6.44
C ILE A 29 9.76 12.10 7.45
N ILE A 30 9.82 10.77 7.30
CA ILE A 30 9.15 9.81 8.16
C ILE A 30 10.19 8.94 8.89
N GLY A 31 9.83 8.44 10.08
CA GLY A 31 10.74 7.60 10.88
C GLY A 31 10.82 6.15 10.39
N THR A 32 9.69 5.62 9.89
CA THR A 32 9.59 4.23 9.41
C THR A 32 9.00 4.24 8.00
N THR A 33 9.66 3.56 7.08
CA THR A 33 9.28 3.49 5.67
C THR A 33 8.46 2.23 5.37
N PHE A 34 7.86 2.15 4.17
CA PHE A 34 7.23 0.91 3.70
C PHE A 34 8.23 -0.24 3.63
N THR A 35 9.45 0.02 3.16
CA THR A 35 10.49 -1.02 3.05
C THR A 35 10.92 -1.57 4.40
N ASP A 36 11.03 -0.73 5.42
CA ASP A 36 11.32 -1.18 6.80
C ASP A 36 10.24 -2.14 7.29
N LEU A 37 8.96 -1.79 7.08
CA LEU A 37 7.85 -2.62 7.52
C LEU A 37 7.71 -3.91 6.71
N LEU A 38 7.89 -3.85 5.39
CA LEU A 38 7.87 -5.04 4.54
C LEU A 38 8.96 -6.02 4.94
N SER A 39 10.14 -5.52 5.32
CA SER A 39 11.23 -6.36 5.83
C SER A 39 10.82 -7.10 7.11
N LEU A 40 10.16 -6.42 8.05
CA LEU A 40 9.67 -7.04 9.29
C LEU A 40 8.54 -8.04 9.01
N PHE A 41 7.58 -7.68 8.15
CA PHE A 41 6.48 -8.58 7.80
C PHE A 41 6.89 -9.80 7.00
N LYS A 42 8.01 -9.73 6.26
CA LYS A 42 8.53 -10.86 5.49
C LYS A 42 8.75 -12.08 6.39
N ASP A 43 9.33 -11.86 7.56
CA ASP A 43 9.72 -12.91 8.49
C ASP A 43 8.66 -13.19 9.58
N ASP A 44 7.57 -12.41 9.63
CA ASP A 44 6.48 -12.62 10.59
C ASP A 44 5.58 -13.80 10.17
N PRO A 45 5.59 -14.92 10.91
CA PRO A 45 4.81 -16.09 10.55
C PRO A 45 3.30 -15.91 10.73
N GLU A 46 2.85 -14.91 11.50
CA GLU A 46 1.44 -14.64 11.73
C GLU A 46 0.82 -13.75 10.66
N THR A 47 1.65 -13.04 9.87
CA THR A 47 1.21 -12.16 8.80
C THR A 47 1.15 -12.92 7.48
N GLU A 48 -0.04 -13.15 6.94
CA GLU A 48 -0.28 -13.90 5.71
C GLU A 48 -0.35 -13.03 4.46
N GLY A 49 -0.70 -11.76 4.60
CA GLY A 49 -0.80 -10.80 3.51
C GLY A 49 -0.68 -9.36 4.00
N ILE A 50 -0.45 -8.44 3.09
CA ILE A 50 -0.23 -7.02 3.39
C ILE A 50 -1.26 -6.15 2.66
N VAL A 51 -1.87 -5.23 3.37
CA VAL A 51 -2.56 -4.07 2.78
C VAL A 51 -1.65 -2.86 2.89
N MET A 52 -1.28 -2.28 1.76
CA MET A 52 -0.44 -1.10 1.68
C MET A 52 -1.24 0.08 1.13
N ILE A 53 -1.33 1.15 1.90
CA ILE A 53 -2.05 2.36 1.52
C ILE A 53 -1.06 3.50 1.37
N GLY A 54 -0.94 3.99 0.15
CA GLY A 54 -0.08 5.11 -0.21
C GLY A 54 -0.87 6.30 -0.74
N GLU A 55 -0.15 7.32 -1.14
CA GLU A 55 -0.71 8.54 -1.69
C GLU A 55 0.25 9.18 -2.71
N ILE A 56 -0.20 10.19 -3.42
CA ILE A 56 0.65 10.99 -4.31
C ILE A 56 1.79 11.66 -3.55
N GLY A 57 2.88 11.91 -4.26
CA GLY A 57 4.07 12.58 -3.73
C GLY A 57 5.16 11.60 -3.31
N GLY A 58 6.40 12.06 -3.39
CA GLY A 58 7.57 11.23 -3.08
C GLY A 58 7.69 9.97 -3.94
N THR A 59 8.50 9.02 -3.48
CA THR A 59 8.86 7.77 -4.19
C THR A 59 8.72 6.52 -3.31
N ALA A 60 8.15 6.64 -2.12
CA ALA A 60 8.14 5.56 -1.13
C ALA A 60 7.44 4.28 -1.63
N GLU A 61 6.39 4.41 -2.42
CA GLU A 61 5.64 3.28 -2.96
C GLU A 61 6.40 2.59 -4.10
N GLU A 62 7.10 3.36 -4.93
CA GLU A 62 8.00 2.83 -5.97
C GLU A 62 9.18 2.07 -5.34
N GLU A 63 9.77 2.62 -4.29
CA GLU A 63 10.85 1.99 -3.52
C GLU A 63 10.36 0.67 -2.87
N ALA A 64 9.12 0.65 -2.35
CA ALA A 64 8.50 -0.56 -1.83
C ALA A 64 8.31 -1.62 -2.92
N ALA A 65 7.86 -1.23 -4.12
CA ALA A 65 7.69 -2.12 -5.25
C ALA A 65 9.02 -2.75 -5.69
N GLU A 66 10.08 -1.95 -5.79
CA GLU A 66 11.43 -2.40 -6.10
C GLU A 66 11.95 -3.38 -5.03
N TRP A 67 11.80 -3.02 -3.77
CA TRP A 67 12.21 -3.86 -2.65
C TRP A 67 11.52 -5.25 -2.65
N ILE A 68 10.21 -5.29 -2.95
CA ILE A 68 9.43 -6.53 -3.06
C ILE A 68 10.01 -7.44 -4.15
N GLN A 69 10.36 -6.88 -5.31
CA GLN A 69 10.96 -7.63 -6.41
C GLN A 69 12.36 -8.15 -6.06
N GLU A 70 13.22 -7.30 -5.50
CA GLU A 70 14.60 -7.63 -5.19
C GLU A 70 14.74 -8.65 -4.05
N ASN A 71 13.81 -8.64 -3.10
CA ASN A 71 13.89 -9.47 -1.90
C ASN A 71 13.04 -10.74 -1.96
N ASN A 72 12.46 -11.10 -3.11
CA ASN A 72 11.59 -12.27 -3.27
C ASN A 72 10.49 -12.32 -2.19
N PHE A 73 9.79 -11.19 -2.01
CA PHE A 73 8.71 -11.10 -1.04
C PHE A 73 7.52 -11.93 -1.50
N SER A 74 7.23 -13.02 -0.80
CA SER A 74 6.28 -14.05 -1.25
C SER A 74 4.84 -13.83 -0.76
N LYS A 75 4.63 -12.97 0.24
CA LYS A 75 3.29 -12.72 0.77
C LYS A 75 2.48 -11.86 -0.18
N PRO A 76 1.19 -12.16 -0.40
CA PRO A 76 0.34 -11.36 -1.26
C PRO A 76 0.18 -9.92 -0.72
N VAL A 77 0.19 -8.96 -1.63
CA VAL A 77 0.05 -7.53 -1.31
C VAL A 77 -1.10 -6.93 -2.10
N VAL A 78 -2.01 -6.29 -1.40
CA VAL A 78 -3.04 -5.41 -1.97
C VAL A 78 -2.67 -3.97 -1.65
N ALA A 79 -2.73 -3.09 -2.63
CA ALA A 79 -2.42 -1.68 -2.45
C ALA A 79 -3.56 -0.76 -2.93
N PHE A 80 -3.60 0.41 -2.34
CA PHE A 80 -4.42 1.53 -2.82
C PHE A 80 -3.60 2.82 -2.77
N ILE A 81 -3.70 3.65 -3.82
CA ILE A 81 -3.04 4.96 -3.90
C ILE A 81 -4.07 6.07 -3.89
N ALA A 82 -4.05 6.87 -2.84
CA ALA A 82 -4.91 8.05 -2.70
C ALA A 82 -4.42 9.22 -3.57
N GLY A 83 -5.35 10.09 -3.95
CA GLY A 83 -5.03 11.32 -4.67
C GLY A 83 -4.98 11.19 -6.20
N GLN A 84 -5.58 10.16 -6.79
CA GLN A 84 -5.57 9.93 -8.24
C GLN A 84 -6.15 11.10 -9.05
N THR A 85 -7.05 11.88 -8.48
CA THR A 85 -7.66 13.06 -9.10
C THR A 85 -7.03 14.38 -8.66
N ALA A 86 -5.92 14.33 -7.91
CA ALA A 86 -5.26 15.53 -7.40
C ALA A 86 -4.61 16.34 -8.52
N PRO A 87 -4.82 17.67 -8.57
CA PRO A 87 -4.16 18.52 -9.54
C PRO A 87 -2.66 18.65 -9.21
N PRO A 88 -1.77 18.69 -10.23
CA PRO A 88 -0.35 18.91 -10.02
C PRO A 88 -0.05 20.21 -9.27
N GLY A 89 0.98 20.18 -8.42
CA GLY A 89 1.46 21.34 -7.67
C GLY A 89 0.60 21.73 -6.47
N ARG A 90 -0.49 21.01 -6.20
CA ARG A 90 -1.33 21.24 -5.03
C ARG A 90 -1.08 20.19 -3.95
N ARG A 91 -0.87 20.68 -2.73
CA ARG A 91 -0.74 19.80 -1.55
C ARG A 91 -2.12 19.27 -1.14
N MET A 92 -2.21 17.96 -0.92
CA MET A 92 -3.47 17.26 -0.70
C MET A 92 -3.54 16.65 0.73
N GLY A 93 -3.68 17.52 1.74
CA GLY A 93 -3.83 17.12 3.13
C GLY A 93 -2.51 16.96 3.86
N HIS A 94 -1.67 15.99 3.48
CA HIS A 94 -0.35 15.77 4.06
C HIS A 94 0.72 16.65 3.42
N ALA A 95 1.77 16.98 4.17
CA ALA A 95 2.86 17.82 3.68
C ALA A 95 3.63 17.19 2.51
N GLY A 96 3.75 15.85 2.50
CA GLY A 96 4.38 15.09 1.43
C GLY A 96 3.46 14.78 0.24
N ALA A 97 2.14 14.95 0.38
CA ALA A 97 1.16 14.60 -0.65
C ALA A 97 1.05 15.71 -1.72
N ILE A 98 2.09 15.83 -2.54
CA ILE A 98 2.18 16.82 -3.62
C ILE A 98 2.90 16.24 -4.84
N ILE A 99 2.31 16.41 -6.02
CA ILE A 99 2.97 16.11 -7.31
C ILE A 99 3.86 17.29 -7.68
N SER A 100 5.16 17.09 -7.70
CA SER A 100 6.15 18.13 -8.00
C SER A 100 7.12 17.68 -9.09
N GLY A 101 7.40 18.54 -10.06
CA GLY A 101 8.31 18.23 -11.16
C GLY A 101 7.93 17.03 -12.00
N GLY A 102 6.65 16.72 -12.09
CA GLY A 102 6.14 15.55 -12.83
C GLY A 102 6.40 14.20 -12.16
N LYS A 103 6.85 14.19 -10.91
CA LYS A 103 7.11 12.98 -10.12
C LYS A 103 6.09 12.81 -9.01
N GLY A 104 5.94 11.58 -8.52
CA GLY A 104 5.03 11.26 -7.43
C GLY A 104 3.56 11.22 -7.85
N THR A 105 3.27 10.96 -9.13
CA THR A 105 1.89 10.81 -9.61
C THR A 105 1.30 9.48 -9.16
N ALA A 106 0.00 9.43 -8.93
CA ALA A 106 -0.69 8.17 -8.65
C ALA A 106 -0.50 7.14 -9.76
N ALA A 107 -0.52 7.59 -11.02
CA ALA A 107 -0.36 6.72 -12.18
C ALA A 107 1.00 6.00 -12.20
N ASP A 108 2.09 6.72 -11.91
CA ASP A 108 3.44 6.14 -11.87
C ASP A 108 3.56 5.14 -10.72
N LYS A 109 3.04 5.48 -9.54
CA LYS A 109 3.00 4.59 -8.38
C LYS A 109 2.23 3.30 -8.65
N ILE A 110 1.01 3.42 -9.19
CA ILE A 110 0.16 2.28 -9.56
C ILE A 110 0.87 1.39 -10.58
N LYS A 111 1.52 1.98 -11.58
CA LYS A 111 2.29 1.24 -12.59
C LYS A 111 3.45 0.46 -11.96
N SER A 112 4.24 1.09 -11.08
CA SER A 112 5.34 0.44 -10.37
C SER A 112 4.85 -0.72 -9.50
N LEU A 113 3.80 -0.50 -8.73
CA LEU A 113 3.21 -1.52 -7.86
C LEU A 113 2.70 -2.72 -8.67
N ARG A 114 1.95 -2.48 -9.74
CA ARG A 114 1.45 -3.56 -10.63
C ARG A 114 2.60 -4.33 -11.29
N SER A 115 3.66 -3.65 -11.69
CA SER A 115 4.86 -4.30 -12.26
C SER A 115 5.57 -5.20 -11.26
N ALA A 116 5.44 -4.94 -9.97
CA ALA A 116 5.96 -5.78 -8.88
C ALA A 116 5.01 -6.92 -8.48
N GLY A 117 3.91 -7.14 -9.21
CA GLY A 117 2.93 -8.19 -8.91
C GLY A 117 1.95 -7.84 -7.79
N ILE A 118 1.88 -6.58 -7.40
CA ILE A 118 0.96 -6.12 -6.35
C ILE A 118 -0.42 -5.87 -6.96
N THR A 119 -1.45 -6.35 -6.31
CA THR A 119 -2.85 -6.07 -6.67
C THR A 119 -3.22 -4.66 -6.22
N VAL A 120 -3.45 -3.75 -7.17
CA VAL A 120 -3.80 -2.36 -6.86
C VAL A 120 -5.28 -2.12 -7.11
N CYS A 121 -6.00 -1.75 -6.05
CA CYS A 121 -7.41 -1.38 -6.09
C CYS A 121 -7.61 -0.02 -6.76
N ASP A 122 -8.64 0.10 -7.58
CA ASP A 122 -9.04 1.37 -8.19
C ASP A 122 -9.87 2.22 -7.22
N SER A 123 -10.59 1.56 -6.30
CA SER A 123 -11.36 2.20 -5.23
C SER A 123 -10.90 1.71 -3.85
N PRO A 124 -10.87 2.57 -2.83
CA PRO A 124 -10.58 2.13 -1.46
C PRO A 124 -11.63 1.17 -0.91
N ALA A 125 -12.85 1.15 -1.46
CA ALA A 125 -13.92 0.24 -1.07
C ALA A 125 -13.66 -1.24 -1.45
N GLU A 126 -12.65 -1.50 -2.28
CA GLU A 126 -12.33 -2.84 -2.78
C GLU A 126 -11.24 -3.55 -1.98
N ILE A 127 -10.60 -2.88 -1.03
CA ILE A 127 -9.43 -3.37 -0.31
C ILE A 127 -9.71 -4.72 0.37
N GLY A 128 -10.78 -4.82 1.15
CA GLY A 128 -11.09 -6.03 1.91
C GLY A 128 -11.38 -7.24 1.02
N ILE A 129 -12.25 -7.06 0.02
CA ILE A 129 -12.59 -8.16 -0.88
C ILE A 129 -11.42 -8.58 -1.78
N SER A 130 -10.61 -7.63 -2.22
CA SER A 130 -9.40 -7.92 -3.00
C SER A 130 -8.40 -8.75 -2.21
N MET A 131 -8.17 -8.42 -0.94
CA MET A 131 -7.29 -9.20 -0.07
C MET A 131 -7.84 -10.60 0.17
N LYS A 132 -9.13 -10.75 0.44
CA LYS A 132 -9.77 -12.06 0.63
C LYS A 132 -9.62 -12.94 -0.60
N THR A 133 -9.87 -12.41 -1.78
CA THR A 133 -9.71 -13.13 -3.06
C THR A 133 -8.27 -13.56 -3.26
N LEU A 134 -7.33 -12.64 -3.09
CA LEU A 134 -5.91 -12.88 -3.31
C LEU A 134 -5.34 -13.93 -2.36
N LEU A 135 -5.72 -13.91 -1.08
CA LEU A 135 -5.29 -14.92 -0.10
C LEU A 135 -5.86 -16.30 -0.42
N ASN A 136 -7.12 -16.39 -0.83
CA ASN A 136 -7.72 -17.67 -1.22
C ASN A 136 -7.00 -18.29 -2.44
N GLU A 137 -6.63 -17.48 -3.42
CA GLU A 137 -5.85 -17.91 -4.58
C GLU A 137 -4.44 -18.37 -4.18
N HIS A 138 -3.81 -17.68 -3.23
CA HIS A 138 -2.48 -17.99 -2.75
C HIS A 138 -2.42 -19.31 -1.95
N ILE A 139 -3.45 -19.62 -1.18
CA ILE A 139 -3.57 -20.87 -0.41
C ILE A 139 -3.84 -22.07 -1.35
N THR A 140 -4.50 -21.86 -2.47
CA THR A 140 -4.87 -22.92 -3.42
C THR A 140 -3.83 -23.18 -4.51
N ALA A 141 -2.82 -22.34 -4.62
CA ALA A 141 -1.72 -22.47 -5.58
C ALA A 141 -0.56 -23.27 -5.00
#